data_6c6d9bcdd79ee18aa831ac4ce5c94229
#
_entry.id   6c6d9bcdd79ee18aa831ac4ce5c94229
#
_cell.length_a   1.000
_cell.length_b   1.000
_cell.length_c   1.000
_cell.angle_alpha   90.00
_cell.angle_beta   90.00
_cell.angle_gamma   90.00
#
_symmetry.space_group_name_H-M   'P 1'
#
loop_
_entity.id
_entity.type
_entity.pdbx_description
1 polymer ?
#
loop_
_entity_poly.entity_id
_entity_poly.type
_entity_poly.pdbx_seq_one_letter_code
_entity_poly.pdbx_strand_id
1 'polypeptide(L)' 'MEVLFDSEAKVMEILWREGTVSARELSLIAAETIGWNKNTTYTVIKKLEAKGFIRREDPGFLCTALISKSQVQRADDG' A
#
# COMPACT_ATOMS: atom_id res chain seq x y z
N MET A 1 -13.98 7.54 -9.71
CA MET A 1 -13.06 7.75 -8.59
C MET A 1 -12.86 6.46 -7.83
N GLU A 2 -11.63 6.09 -7.58
CA GLU A 2 -11.33 4.86 -6.87
C GLU A 2 -11.48 5.03 -5.36
N VAL A 3 -11.90 3.97 -4.69
CA VAL A 3 -12.12 4.00 -3.25
C VAL A 3 -11.12 3.09 -2.54
N LEU A 4 -10.51 3.62 -1.49
CA LEU A 4 -9.60 2.86 -0.64
C LEU A 4 -10.24 2.66 0.73
N PHE A 5 -10.18 1.42 1.23
CA PHE A 5 -10.52 1.14 2.61
C PHE A 5 -9.38 1.61 3.52
N ASP A 6 -9.65 1.73 4.81
CA ASP A 6 -8.68 2.27 5.76
C ASP A 6 -7.33 1.55 5.71
N SER A 7 -7.34 0.22 5.73
CA SER A 7 -6.10 -0.54 5.69
C SER A 7 -5.34 -0.33 4.39
N GLU A 8 -6.05 -0.25 3.28
CA GLU A 8 -5.45 0.00 1.98
C GLU A 8 -4.86 1.41 1.90
N ALA A 9 -5.58 2.37 2.44
CA ALA A 9 -5.12 3.76 2.45
C ALA A 9 -3.83 3.90 3.26
N LYS A 10 -3.68 3.17 4.34
CA LYS A 10 -2.46 3.22 5.15
C LYS A 10 -1.23 2.77 4.36
N VAL A 11 -1.36 1.72 3.56
CA VAL A 11 -0.27 1.26 2.70
C VAL A 11 0.01 2.26 1.60
N MET A 12 -1.04 2.77 0.96
CA MET A 12 -0.85 3.75 -0.12
C MET A 12 -0.19 5.03 0.39
N GLU A 13 -0.55 5.47 1.61
CA GLU A 13 0.08 6.66 2.20
C GLU A 13 1.59 6.47 2.35
N ILE A 14 2.02 5.28 2.74
CA ILE A 14 3.45 4.99 2.84
C ILE A 14 4.11 5.11 1.46
N LEU A 15 3.49 4.53 0.44
CA LEU A 15 4.05 4.58 -0.91
C LEU A 15 4.09 6.00 -1.47
N TRP A 16 3.06 6.79 -1.21
CA TRP A 16 3.04 8.18 -1.67
C TRP A 16 4.12 9.02 -1.00
N ARG A 17 4.43 8.69 0.25
CA ARG A 17 5.46 9.42 1.01
C ARG A 17 6.87 8.95 0.67
N GLU A 18 7.07 7.62 0.60
CA GLU A 18 8.41 7.06 0.41
C GLU A 18 8.79 6.86 -1.05
N GLY A 19 7.83 6.82 -1.94
CA GLY A 19 8.06 6.46 -3.33
C GLY A 19 8.09 4.95 -3.50
N THR A 20 8.91 4.47 -4.42
CA THR A 20 9.02 3.02 -4.66
C THR A 20 9.83 2.37 -3.55
N VAL A 21 9.25 1.36 -2.91
CA VAL A 21 9.94 0.57 -1.87
C VAL A 21 9.68 -0.91 -2.12
N SER A 22 10.59 -1.75 -1.63
CA SER A 22 10.36 -3.19 -1.71
C SER A 22 9.23 -3.59 -0.77
N ALA A 23 8.60 -4.74 -1.06
CA ALA A 23 7.55 -5.26 -0.18
C ALA A 23 8.09 -5.48 1.23
N ARG A 24 9.36 -5.90 1.34
CA ARG A 24 10.01 -6.10 2.64
C ARG A 24 10.11 -4.78 3.41
N GLU A 25 10.60 -3.73 2.75
CA GLU A 25 10.71 -2.42 3.38
C GLU A 25 9.33 -1.88 3.76
N LEU A 26 8.36 -2.08 2.90
CA LEU A 26 7.00 -1.65 3.17
C LEU A 26 6.46 -2.35 4.42
N SER A 27 6.73 -3.64 4.58
CA SER A 27 6.29 -4.37 5.76
C SER A 27 7.00 -3.88 7.02
N LEU A 28 8.28 -3.52 6.93
CA LEU A 28 9.01 -2.98 8.07
C LEU A 28 8.47 -1.62 8.48
N ILE A 29 8.18 -0.76 7.52
CA ILE A 29 7.60 0.55 7.80
C ILE A 29 6.22 0.39 8.42
N ALA A 30 5.41 -0.52 7.89
CA ALA A 30 4.08 -0.77 8.43
C ALA A 30 4.14 -1.30 9.85
N ALA A 31 5.12 -2.16 10.14
CA ALA A 31 5.30 -2.68 11.51
C ALA A 31 5.62 -1.55 12.48
N GLU A 32 6.44 -0.59 12.07
CA GLU A 32 6.81 0.53 12.93
C GLU A 32 5.70 1.58 13.07
N THR A 33 5.04 1.91 11.98
CA THR A 33 4.11 3.04 11.96
C THR A 33 2.66 2.66 12.23
N ILE A 34 2.28 1.44 11.90
CA ILE A 34 0.90 0.96 12.02
C ILE A 34 0.79 -0.15 13.07
N GLY A 35 1.87 -0.89 13.28
CA GLY A 35 1.86 -2.03 14.18
C GLY A 35 1.39 -3.33 13.52
N TRP A 36 1.39 -3.40 12.21
CA TRP A 36 0.98 -4.60 11.49
C TRP A 36 2.10 -5.63 11.46
N ASN A 37 1.72 -6.91 11.53
CA ASN A 37 2.69 -7.95 11.27
C ASN A 37 2.90 -8.08 9.75
N LYS A 38 3.92 -8.84 9.39
CA LYS A 38 4.31 -9.03 8.00
C LYS A 38 3.17 -9.60 7.15
N ASN A 39 2.46 -10.60 7.69
CA ASN A 39 1.40 -11.26 6.94
C ASN A 39 0.26 -10.30 6.61
N THR A 40 -0.11 -9.45 7.56
CA THR A 40 -1.15 -8.45 7.33
C THR A 40 -0.74 -7.50 6.20
N THR A 41 0.49 -7.03 6.23
CA THR A 41 0.98 -6.12 5.22
C THR A 41 0.96 -6.76 3.84
N TYR A 42 1.48 -7.97 3.71
CA TYR A 42 1.49 -8.66 2.41
C TYR A 42 0.08 -8.93 1.90
N THR A 43 -0.85 -9.24 2.78
CA THR A 43 -2.25 -9.45 2.39
C THR A 43 -2.83 -8.18 1.76
N VAL A 44 -2.58 -7.04 2.38
CA VAL A 44 -3.09 -5.76 1.86
C VAL A 44 -2.39 -5.39 0.55
N ILE A 45 -1.08 -5.63 0.44
CA ILE A 45 -0.35 -5.39 -0.80
C ILE A 45 -0.96 -6.19 -1.95
N LYS A 46 -1.28 -7.46 -1.71
CA LYS A 46 -1.89 -8.30 -2.75
C LYS A 46 -3.25 -7.78 -3.17
N LYS A 47 -4.05 -7.30 -2.22
CA LYS A 47 -5.35 -6.71 -2.54
C LYS A 47 -5.20 -5.49 -3.41
N LEU A 48 -4.26 -4.61 -3.08
CA LEU A 48 -4.01 -3.40 -3.85
C LEU A 48 -3.48 -3.73 -5.24
N GLU A 49 -2.62 -4.72 -5.34
CA GLU A 49 -2.12 -5.18 -6.61
C GLU A 49 -3.25 -5.71 -7.50
N ALA A 50 -4.15 -6.50 -6.91
CA ALA A 50 -5.29 -7.05 -7.63
C ALA A 50 -6.24 -5.96 -8.12
N LYS A 51 -6.35 -4.86 -7.39
CA LYS A 51 -7.17 -3.71 -7.80
C LYS A 51 -6.49 -2.83 -8.83
N GLY A 52 -5.20 -3.06 -9.09
CA GLY A 52 -4.44 -2.24 -10.03
C GLY A 52 -3.94 -0.94 -9.44
N PHE A 53 -3.89 -0.81 -8.13
CA PHE A 53 -3.42 0.40 -7.45
C PHE A 53 -1.92 0.38 -7.17
N ILE A 54 -1.34 -0.80 -7.12
CA ILE A 54 0.09 -1.01 -6.89
C ILE A 54 0.64 -1.90 -7.99
N ARG A 55 1.82 -1.56 -8.45
CA ARG A 55 2.59 -2.40 -9.35
C ARG A 55 3.73 -3.02 -8.55
N ARG A 56 3.92 -4.32 -8.69
CA ARG A 56 5.01 -5.01 -8.03
C ARG A 56 5.94 -5.58 -9.09
N GLU A 57 7.21 -5.23 -9.00
CA GLU A 57 8.20 -5.62 -9.99
C GLU A 57 9.36 -6.39 -9.39
N ASP A 58 9.86 -7.36 -10.12
CA ASP A 58 11.10 -8.05 -9.79
C ASP A 58 12.29 -7.29 -10.42
N PRO A 59 13.48 -7.44 -9.87
CA PRO A 59 13.79 -8.16 -8.64
C PRO A 59 13.46 -7.36 -7.39
N GLY A 60 13.29 -8.11 -6.27
CA GLY A 60 13.11 -7.46 -4.98
C GLY A 60 11.69 -7.05 -4.65
N PHE A 61 10.72 -7.40 -5.50
CA PHE A 61 9.30 -7.06 -5.28
C PHE A 61 9.11 -5.58 -4.97
N LEU A 62 9.61 -4.72 -5.86
CA LEU A 62 9.46 -3.29 -5.70
C LEU A 62 8.01 -2.88 -5.91
N CYS A 63 7.46 -2.16 -4.93
CA CYS A 63 6.07 -1.72 -4.97
C CYS A 63 6.03 -0.25 -5.35
N THR A 64 5.23 0.06 -6.36
CA THR A 64 5.05 1.43 -6.84
C THR A 64 3.58 1.74 -6.90
N ALA A 65 3.19 2.91 -6.40
CA ALA A 65 1.81 3.36 -6.50
C ALA A 65 1.49 3.71 -7.94
N LEU A 66 0.40 3.15 -8.45
CA LEU A 66 -0.05 3.42 -9.83
C LEU A 66 -1.09 4.53 -9.89
N ILE A 67 -1.62 4.94 -8.75
CA ILE A 67 -2.59 6.02 -8.66
C ILE A 67 -2.09 7.07 -7.69
N SER A 68 -2.50 8.31 -7.90
CA SER A 68 -2.12 9.39 -7.01
C SER A 68 -3.15 9.56 -5.91
N LYS A 69 -2.77 10.26 -4.86
CA LYS A 69 -3.66 10.53 -3.74
C LYS A 69 -4.92 11.28 -4.18
N SER A 70 -4.79 12.14 -5.18
CA SER A 70 -5.92 12.92 -5.69
C SER A 70 -6.90 12.08 -6.52
N GLN A 71 -6.49 10.89 -6.96
CA GLN A 71 -7.33 10.01 -7.77
C GLN A 71 -8.20 9.07 -6.95
N VAL A 72 -8.03 9.05 -5.64
CA VAL A 72 -8.76 8.13 -4.79
C VAL A 72 -9.57 8.90 -3.75
N GLN A 73 -10.62 8.25 -3.28
CA GLN A 73 -11.39 8.72 -2.15
C GLN A 73 -11.30 7.68 -1.07
N ARG A 74 -10.87 8.10 0.13
CA ARG A 74 -10.78 7.20 1.25
C ARG A 74 -12.18 6.88 1.76
N ALA A 75 -12.46 5.59 1.91
CA ALA A 75 -13.72 5.17 2.51
C ALA A 75 -13.66 5.52 4.00
N ASP A 76 -14.63 6.30 4.44
CA ASP A 76 -14.69 6.71 5.82
C ASP A 76 -15.62 5.77 6.55
N ASP A 77 -15.10 5.07 7.52
CA ASP A 77 -15.87 4.10 8.28
C ASP A 77 -16.71 4.73 9.38
N GLY A 78 -16.71 5.96 9.41
CA GLY A 78 -17.55 6.64 10.36
C GLY A 78 -16.93 7.08 11.57
#